data_f9bd1d5efe5854e7d8a7825cd1fb5379
#
_entry.id   f9bd1d5efe5854e7d8a7825cd1fb5379
#
_cell.length_a   1.000
_cell.length_b   1.000
_cell.length_c   1.000
_cell.angle_alpha   90.00
_cell.angle_beta   90.00
_cell.angle_gamma   90.00
#
_symmetry.space_group_name_H-M   'P 1'
#
loop_
_entity.id
_entity.type
_entity.pdbx_description
1 polymer ?
#
loop_
_entity_poly.entity_id
_entity_poly.type
_entity_poly.pdbx_seq_one_letter_code
_entity_poly.pdbx_strand_id
1 'polypeptide(L)'
;MPPFALIWRDPALRMVSVLMVLQGALMSTFGPFVSVLAVRAFGLGDAGYAGVMVVSTLVSVAAALYSGIRADQTANRREIALFSGAVTVVGVAVMTFLPSTVSFILAHALLLPANSLFGQLFAQARLATATLPPAQRDGVQATIRALLAVPFLVILPLWSVVMAQGVPMMTIYPVALAIGAATLAVIWTRWPNRNAMAGRDAPSGLSLPAALAEVATPGLALRILALVPSVLVIDLIEAVNLPWSEQQLKVFGCRAN
;
A
#
# COMPACT_ATOMS: atom_id res chain seq x y z
N MET A 1 -8.31 -7.06 28.34
CA MET A 1 -8.68 -5.72 27.81
C MET A 1 -9.12 -5.87 26.36
N PRO A 2 -10.11 -5.10 25.87
CA PRO A 2 -10.47 -5.11 24.46
C PRO A 2 -9.30 -4.63 23.58
N PRO A 3 -9.10 -5.19 22.37
CA PRO A 3 -7.96 -4.88 21.50
C PRO A 3 -7.79 -3.38 21.23
N PHE A 4 -8.90 -2.68 21.06
CA PHE A 4 -8.90 -1.23 20.80
C PHE A 4 -8.29 -0.40 21.96
N ALA A 5 -8.57 -0.80 23.20
CA ALA A 5 -7.99 -0.12 24.36
C ALA A 5 -6.47 -0.32 24.47
N LEU A 6 -5.97 -1.50 24.08
CA LEU A 6 -4.54 -1.78 24.03
C LEU A 6 -3.84 -0.93 22.95
N ILE A 7 -4.45 -0.84 21.74
CA ILE A 7 -3.94 -0.01 20.65
C ILE A 7 -3.81 1.44 21.09
N TRP A 8 -4.82 1.97 21.81
CA TRP A 8 -4.84 3.38 22.20
C TRP A 8 -3.82 3.74 23.28
N ARG A 9 -3.47 2.76 24.13
CA ARG A 9 -2.50 2.94 25.23
C ARG A 9 -1.05 2.86 24.77
N ASP A 10 -0.76 2.02 23.77
CA ASP A 10 0.60 1.83 23.28
C ASP A 10 0.90 2.80 22.11
N PRO A 11 1.90 3.69 22.23
CA PRO A 11 2.24 4.66 21.19
C PRO A 11 2.64 4.01 19.86
N ALA A 12 3.31 2.84 19.88
CA ALA A 12 3.73 2.16 18.67
C ALA A 12 2.52 1.54 17.95
N LEU A 13 1.61 0.89 18.68
CA LEU A 13 0.38 0.35 18.11
C LEU A 13 -0.54 1.45 17.57
N ARG A 14 -0.65 2.56 18.27
CA ARG A 14 -1.40 3.73 17.81
C ARG A 14 -0.83 4.30 16.52
N MET A 15 0.49 4.46 16.44
CA MET A 15 1.17 4.91 15.20
C MET A 15 0.89 3.97 14.04
N VAL A 16 1.08 2.66 14.22
CA VAL A 16 0.81 1.66 13.18
C VAL A 16 -0.65 1.72 12.73
N SER A 17 -1.58 1.85 13.67
CA SER A 17 -3.03 1.94 13.38
C SER A 17 -3.37 3.18 12.54
N VAL A 18 -2.80 4.34 12.89
CA VAL A 18 -2.96 5.57 12.10
C VAL A 18 -2.39 5.40 10.70
N LEU A 19 -1.20 4.81 10.57
CA LEU A 19 -0.58 4.55 9.27
C LEU A 19 -1.38 3.55 8.42
N MET A 20 -2.01 2.54 9.04
CA MET A 20 -2.91 1.61 8.33
C MET A 20 -4.15 2.31 7.79
N VAL A 21 -4.75 3.22 8.56
CA VAL A 21 -5.87 4.05 8.08
C VAL A 21 -5.42 4.96 6.93
N LEU A 22 -4.27 5.62 7.05
CA LEU A 22 -3.75 6.48 5.98
C LEU A 22 -3.42 5.68 4.70
N GLN A 23 -2.88 4.47 4.83
CA GLN A 23 -2.65 3.58 3.69
C GLN A 23 -3.96 3.13 3.04
N GLY A 24 -4.96 2.76 3.82
CA GLY A 24 -6.30 2.47 3.31
C GLY A 24 -6.94 3.68 2.62
N ALA A 25 -6.77 4.88 3.17
CA ALA A 25 -7.23 6.13 2.57
C ALA A 25 -6.52 6.42 1.23
N LEU A 26 -5.22 6.19 1.18
CA LEU A 26 -4.44 6.35 -0.05
C LEU A 26 -4.91 5.37 -1.12
N MET A 27 -5.03 4.09 -0.79
CA MET A 27 -5.45 3.04 -1.72
C MET A 27 -6.88 3.26 -2.22
N SER A 28 -7.82 3.62 -1.34
CA SER A 28 -9.21 3.90 -1.72
C SER A 28 -9.36 5.19 -2.54
N THR A 29 -8.39 6.10 -2.46
CA THR A 29 -8.41 7.36 -3.22
C THR A 29 -8.03 7.16 -4.67
N PHE A 30 -7.00 6.37 -5.00
CA PHE A 30 -6.59 6.21 -6.39
C PHE A 30 -6.78 4.80 -6.97
N GLY A 31 -6.73 3.74 -6.17
CA GLY A 31 -6.79 2.36 -6.65
C GLY A 31 -7.92 2.10 -7.66
N PRO A 32 -9.18 2.38 -7.34
CA PRO A 32 -10.30 2.13 -8.23
C PRO A 32 -10.32 2.96 -9.53
N PHE A 33 -9.58 4.06 -9.57
CA PHE A 33 -9.61 5.01 -10.67
C PHE A 33 -8.42 4.90 -11.63
N VAL A 34 -7.38 4.17 -11.25
CA VAL A 34 -6.13 4.06 -12.02
C VAL A 34 -6.37 3.52 -13.42
N SER A 35 -7.15 2.46 -13.56
CA SER A 35 -7.46 1.85 -14.86
C SER A 35 -8.23 2.81 -15.79
N VAL A 36 -9.23 3.49 -15.24
CA VAL A 36 -10.02 4.46 -16.00
C VAL A 36 -9.16 5.65 -16.44
N LEU A 37 -8.30 6.17 -15.58
CA LEU A 37 -7.38 7.24 -15.90
C LEU A 37 -6.35 6.81 -16.95
N ALA A 38 -5.79 5.62 -16.83
CA ALA A 38 -4.83 5.06 -17.79
C ALA A 38 -5.39 5.12 -19.22
N VAL A 39 -6.62 4.62 -19.38
CA VAL A 39 -7.24 4.50 -20.70
C VAL A 39 -7.81 5.83 -21.18
N ARG A 40 -8.59 6.54 -20.34
CA ARG A 40 -9.34 7.73 -20.77
C ARG A 40 -8.55 9.03 -20.72
N ALA A 41 -7.73 9.23 -19.69
CA ALA A 41 -6.99 10.48 -19.53
C ALA A 41 -5.61 10.43 -20.17
N PHE A 42 -4.94 9.28 -20.14
CA PHE A 42 -3.56 9.13 -20.62
C PHE A 42 -3.44 8.36 -21.94
N GLY A 43 -4.56 7.89 -22.50
CA GLY A 43 -4.58 7.25 -23.83
C GLY A 43 -3.84 5.92 -23.89
N LEU A 44 -3.59 5.26 -22.75
CA LEU A 44 -3.05 3.93 -22.71
C LEU A 44 -4.15 2.95 -23.15
N GLY A 45 -3.93 2.23 -24.26
CA GLY A 45 -4.81 1.11 -24.59
C GLY A 45 -4.70 -0.02 -23.56
N ASP A 46 -5.60 -1.00 -23.64
CA ASP A 46 -5.64 -2.14 -22.69
C ASP A 46 -4.29 -2.85 -22.59
N ALA A 47 -3.62 -3.09 -23.70
CA ALA A 47 -2.28 -3.71 -23.72
C ALA A 47 -1.21 -2.82 -23.02
N GLY A 48 -1.27 -1.50 -23.20
CA GLY A 48 -0.37 -0.56 -22.54
C GLY A 48 -0.59 -0.54 -21.03
N TYR A 49 -1.84 -0.50 -20.59
CA TYR A 49 -2.18 -0.59 -19.17
C TYR A 49 -1.78 -1.94 -18.56
N ALA A 50 -2.05 -3.05 -19.24
CA ALA A 50 -1.58 -4.37 -18.80
C ALA A 50 -0.06 -4.42 -18.64
N GLY A 51 0.70 -3.80 -19.56
CA GLY A 51 2.15 -3.68 -19.45
C GLY A 51 2.58 -2.90 -18.19
N VAL A 52 1.90 -1.79 -17.89
CA VAL A 52 2.13 -1.02 -16.65
C VAL A 52 1.89 -1.90 -15.42
N MET A 53 0.80 -2.67 -15.39
CA MET A 53 0.46 -3.54 -14.26
C MET A 53 1.48 -4.67 -14.06
N VAL A 54 1.95 -5.29 -15.15
CA VAL A 54 3.01 -6.32 -15.08
C VAL A 54 4.29 -5.74 -14.47
N VAL A 55 4.76 -4.60 -14.97
CA VAL A 55 5.97 -3.94 -14.43
C VAL A 55 5.76 -3.53 -12.99
N SER A 56 4.59 -2.96 -12.65
CA SER A 56 4.19 -2.60 -11.29
C SER A 56 4.30 -3.79 -10.33
N THR A 57 3.76 -4.94 -10.72
CA THR A 57 3.82 -6.16 -9.91
C THR A 57 5.26 -6.63 -9.69
N LEU A 58 6.09 -6.64 -10.74
CA LEU A 58 7.49 -7.02 -10.63
C LEU A 58 8.27 -6.08 -9.70
N VAL A 59 8.07 -4.77 -9.83
CA VAL A 59 8.69 -3.76 -8.95
C VAL A 59 8.21 -3.92 -7.52
N SER A 60 6.92 -4.15 -7.30
CA SER A 60 6.34 -4.35 -5.97
C SER A 60 6.94 -5.57 -5.27
N VAL A 61 7.05 -6.70 -5.96
CA VAL A 61 7.67 -7.92 -5.44
C VAL A 61 9.15 -7.69 -5.12
N ALA A 62 9.90 -7.09 -6.04
CA ALA A 62 11.31 -6.80 -5.84
C ALA A 62 11.53 -5.84 -4.64
N ALA A 63 10.72 -4.79 -4.54
CA ALA A 63 10.76 -3.83 -3.44
C ALA A 63 10.40 -4.50 -2.10
N ALA A 64 9.39 -5.36 -2.06
CA ALA A 64 8.99 -6.07 -0.86
C ALA A 64 10.09 -7.03 -0.38
N LEU A 65 10.68 -7.81 -1.28
CA LEU A 65 11.79 -8.72 -0.98
C LEU A 65 13.03 -7.95 -0.48
N TYR A 66 13.46 -6.94 -1.23
CA TYR A 66 14.61 -6.12 -0.86
C TYR A 66 14.40 -5.45 0.51
N SER A 67 13.24 -4.83 0.71
CA SER A 67 12.91 -4.13 1.95
C SER A 67 12.80 -5.08 3.15
N GLY A 68 12.26 -6.29 2.95
CA GLY A 68 12.19 -7.33 3.97
C GLY A 68 13.59 -7.76 4.40
N ILE A 69 14.43 -8.17 3.45
CA ILE A 69 15.80 -8.60 3.70
C ILE A 69 16.61 -7.46 4.35
N ARG A 70 16.50 -6.24 3.84
CA ARG A 70 17.22 -5.09 4.37
C ARG A 70 16.77 -4.74 5.80
N ALA A 71 15.46 -4.85 6.08
CA ALA A 71 14.94 -4.66 7.43
C ALA A 71 15.53 -5.66 8.42
N ASP A 72 15.62 -6.93 8.02
CA ASP A 72 16.14 -8.00 8.87
C ASP A 72 17.68 -7.91 9.04
N GLN A 73 18.40 -7.42 8.02
CA GLN A 73 19.85 -7.21 8.11
C GLN A 73 20.23 -6.03 9.03
N THR A 74 19.47 -4.93 8.97
CA THR A 74 19.86 -3.68 9.64
C THR A 74 19.10 -3.42 10.93
N ALA A 75 17.97 -4.10 11.15
CA ALA A 75 16.97 -3.78 12.17
C ALA A 75 16.56 -2.28 12.15
N ASN A 76 16.66 -1.62 10.98
CA ASN A 76 16.37 -0.19 10.79
C ASN A 76 15.12 -0.01 9.93
N ARG A 77 13.98 -0.46 10.44
CA ARG A 77 12.69 -0.39 9.74
C ARG A 77 12.22 1.04 9.48
N ARG A 78 12.71 2.01 10.28
CA ARG A 78 12.37 3.43 10.11
C ARG A 78 12.88 3.98 8.78
N GLU A 79 14.11 3.70 8.40
CA GLU A 79 14.66 4.16 7.10
C GLU A 79 13.87 3.59 5.93
N ILE A 80 13.51 2.32 5.98
CA ILE A 80 12.71 1.67 4.93
C ILE A 80 11.31 2.28 4.86
N ALA A 81 10.68 2.55 6.01
CA ALA A 81 9.39 3.20 6.05
C ALA A 81 9.44 4.63 5.51
N LEU A 82 10.50 5.40 5.83
CA LEU A 82 10.72 6.74 5.28
C LEU A 82 10.95 6.71 3.77
N PHE A 83 11.76 5.78 3.28
CA PHE A 83 11.95 5.59 1.84
C PHE A 83 10.62 5.26 1.14
N SER A 84 9.85 4.33 1.68
CA SER A 84 8.52 3.95 1.15
C SER A 84 7.55 5.13 1.13
N GLY A 85 7.51 5.92 2.19
CA GLY A 85 6.71 7.15 2.24
C GLY A 85 7.17 8.20 1.23
N ALA A 86 8.50 8.38 1.09
CA ALA A 86 9.07 9.35 0.17
C ALA A 86 8.79 8.99 -1.30
N VAL A 87 8.98 7.73 -1.71
CA VAL A 87 8.68 7.32 -3.10
C VAL A 87 7.18 7.45 -3.42
N THR A 88 6.32 7.22 -2.44
CA THR A 88 4.88 7.46 -2.60
C THR A 88 4.60 8.95 -2.83
N VAL A 89 5.13 9.82 -1.97
CA VAL A 89 4.95 11.28 -2.11
C VAL A 89 5.48 11.76 -3.46
N VAL A 90 6.68 11.32 -3.88
CA VAL A 90 7.25 11.68 -5.18
C VAL A 90 6.37 11.19 -6.33
N GLY A 91 5.92 9.93 -6.30
CA GLY A 91 5.06 9.39 -7.35
C GLY A 91 3.75 10.15 -7.51
N VAL A 92 3.09 10.48 -6.39
CA VAL A 92 1.83 11.24 -6.42
C VAL A 92 2.07 12.71 -6.77
N ALA A 93 3.19 13.30 -6.33
CA ALA A 93 3.57 14.67 -6.70
C ALA A 93 3.84 14.81 -8.20
N VAL A 94 4.55 13.85 -8.80
CA VAL A 94 4.75 13.81 -10.27
C VAL A 94 3.42 13.81 -11.00
N MET A 95 2.45 13.01 -10.55
CA MET A 95 1.11 12.97 -11.14
C MET A 95 0.30 14.25 -10.89
N THR A 96 0.52 14.91 -9.76
CA THR A 96 -0.19 16.16 -9.41
C THR A 96 0.32 17.36 -10.22
N PHE A 97 1.63 17.47 -10.39
CA PHE A 97 2.24 18.68 -10.96
C PHE A 97 2.65 18.54 -12.44
N LEU A 98 2.89 17.31 -12.89
CA LEU A 98 3.37 17.00 -14.25
C LEU A 98 2.53 15.88 -14.89
N PRO A 99 1.19 16.02 -14.97
CA PRO A 99 0.32 14.98 -15.50
C PRO A 99 0.59 14.74 -16.98
N SER A 100 1.14 13.57 -17.31
CA SER A 100 1.40 13.12 -18.67
C SER A 100 1.38 11.59 -18.71
N THR A 101 1.28 10.99 -19.90
CA THR A 101 1.35 9.55 -20.08
C THR A 101 2.66 8.97 -19.55
N VAL A 102 3.79 9.67 -19.77
CA VAL A 102 5.10 9.28 -19.25
C VAL A 102 5.12 9.32 -17.72
N SER A 103 4.60 10.40 -17.13
CA SER A 103 4.49 10.55 -15.68
C SER A 103 3.61 9.45 -15.07
N PHE A 104 2.51 9.11 -15.74
CA PHE A 104 1.63 8.02 -15.32
C PHE A 104 2.37 6.68 -15.28
N ILE A 105 3.09 6.34 -16.35
CA ILE A 105 3.87 5.10 -16.43
C ILE A 105 4.94 5.08 -15.33
N LEU A 106 5.72 6.16 -15.17
CA LEU A 106 6.77 6.24 -14.15
C LEU A 106 6.19 6.13 -12.74
N ALA A 107 5.09 6.81 -12.46
CA ALA A 107 4.45 6.78 -11.14
C ALA A 107 3.88 5.40 -10.84
N HIS A 108 3.06 4.84 -11.74
CA HIS A 108 2.31 3.62 -11.46
C HIS A 108 3.07 2.33 -11.75
N ALA A 109 4.07 2.34 -12.64
CA ALA A 109 4.91 1.16 -12.88
C ALA A 109 6.12 1.07 -11.95
N LEU A 110 6.67 2.20 -11.47
CA LEU A 110 7.94 2.20 -10.75
C LEU A 110 7.84 2.80 -9.34
N LEU A 111 7.36 4.04 -9.19
CA LEU A 111 7.45 4.77 -7.92
C LEU A 111 6.45 4.23 -6.88
N LEU A 112 5.17 4.19 -7.20
CA LEU A 112 4.15 3.74 -6.25
C LEU A 112 4.29 2.27 -5.87
N PRO A 113 4.62 1.34 -6.81
CA PRO A 113 4.87 -0.06 -6.46
C PRO A 113 6.11 -0.29 -5.61
N ALA A 114 7.10 0.62 -5.65
CA ALA A 114 8.28 0.54 -4.78
C ALA A 114 7.96 0.79 -3.29
N ASN A 115 6.72 1.17 -2.97
CA ASN A 115 6.26 1.32 -1.60
C ASN A 115 6.10 -0.04 -0.91
N SER A 116 6.97 -0.33 0.04
CA SER A 116 6.96 -1.55 0.86
C SER A 116 6.46 -1.32 2.29
N LEU A 117 5.74 -0.20 2.54
CA LEU A 117 5.33 0.23 3.88
C LEU A 117 4.46 -0.80 4.60
N PHE A 118 3.60 -1.53 3.89
CA PHE A 118 2.75 -2.57 4.51
C PHE A 118 3.54 -3.63 5.27
N GLY A 119 4.59 -4.16 4.65
CA GLY A 119 5.47 -5.15 5.29
C GLY A 119 6.09 -4.61 6.58
N GLN A 120 6.51 -3.34 6.57
CA GLN A 120 7.08 -2.68 7.74
C GLN A 120 6.03 -2.43 8.84
N LEU A 121 4.80 -2.06 8.47
CA LEU A 121 3.70 -1.86 9.43
C LEU A 121 3.31 -3.16 10.13
N PHE A 122 3.17 -4.26 9.39
CA PHE A 122 2.87 -5.57 9.98
C PHE A 122 4.01 -6.08 10.87
N ALA A 123 5.26 -5.89 10.45
CA ALA A 123 6.40 -6.25 11.27
C ALA A 123 6.44 -5.42 12.56
N GLN A 124 6.20 -4.12 12.48
CA GLN A 124 6.13 -3.22 13.63
C GLN A 124 4.98 -3.60 14.58
N ALA A 125 3.79 -3.92 14.05
CA ALA A 125 2.67 -4.41 14.85
C ALA A 125 3.04 -5.70 15.60
N ARG A 126 3.72 -6.64 14.92
CA ARG A 126 4.18 -7.89 15.53
C ARG A 126 5.18 -7.65 16.65
N LEU A 127 6.15 -6.77 16.44
CA LEU A 127 7.15 -6.41 17.45
C LEU A 127 6.50 -5.72 18.66
N ALA A 128 5.59 -4.79 18.44
CA ALA A 128 4.89 -4.08 19.51
C ALA A 128 3.98 -5.00 20.33
N THR A 129 3.45 -6.08 19.75
CA THR A 129 2.58 -7.05 20.43
C THR A 129 3.33 -8.25 20.98
N ALA A 130 4.64 -8.36 20.80
CA ALA A 130 5.41 -9.56 21.13
C ALA A 130 5.33 -9.97 22.62
N THR A 131 5.16 -9.00 23.51
CA THR A 131 5.05 -9.22 24.98
C THR A 131 3.62 -9.51 25.46
N LEU A 132 2.62 -9.40 24.56
CA LEU A 132 1.23 -9.68 24.91
C LEU A 132 0.93 -11.19 24.92
N PRO A 133 -0.03 -11.64 25.75
CA PRO A 133 -0.56 -13.01 25.66
C PRO A 133 -1.09 -13.32 24.25
N PRO A 134 -0.99 -14.57 23.75
CA PRO A 134 -1.33 -14.92 22.36
C PRO A 134 -2.71 -14.43 21.91
N ALA A 135 -3.76 -14.67 22.68
CA ALA A 135 -5.12 -14.27 22.34
C ALA A 135 -5.29 -12.74 22.22
N GLN A 136 -4.58 -11.94 23.04
CA GLN A 136 -4.60 -10.49 22.96
C GLN A 136 -3.80 -10.00 21.74
N ARG A 137 -2.66 -10.63 21.46
CA ARG A 137 -1.82 -10.36 20.30
C ARG A 137 -2.60 -10.53 19.00
N ASP A 138 -3.26 -11.66 18.85
CA ASP A 138 -4.03 -12.00 17.66
C ASP A 138 -5.19 -11.01 17.46
N GLY A 139 -5.90 -10.68 18.54
CA GLY A 139 -6.98 -9.68 18.51
C GLY A 139 -6.50 -8.28 18.11
N VAL A 140 -5.36 -7.82 18.64
CA VAL A 140 -4.77 -6.53 18.28
C VAL A 140 -4.32 -6.52 16.80
N GLN A 141 -3.65 -7.57 16.34
CA GLN A 141 -3.19 -7.66 14.95
C GLN A 141 -4.37 -7.73 13.97
N ALA A 142 -5.43 -8.48 14.30
CA ALA A 142 -6.65 -8.52 13.50
C ALA A 142 -7.32 -7.14 13.42
N THR A 143 -7.41 -6.43 14.55
CA THR A 143 -7.96 -5.07 14.58
C THR A 143 -7.14 -4.10 13.73
N ILE A 144 -5.81 -4.13 13.80
CA ILE A 144 -4.93 -3.30 12.98
C ILE A 144 -5.14 -3.56 11.49
N ARG A 145 -5.26 -4.84 11.09
CA ARG A 145 -5.54 -5.19 9.69
C ARG A 145 -6.92 -4.69 9.23
N ALA A 146 -7.93 -4.80 10.09
CA ALA A 146 -9.28 -4.31 9.79
C ALA A 146 -9.32 -2.78 9.59
N LEU A 147 -8.46 -2.02 10.28
CA LEU A 147 -8.37 -0.57 10.11
C LEU A 147 -7.98 -0.14 8.69
N LEU A 148 -7.30 -0.99 7.93
CA LEU A 148 -7.02 -0.75 6.51
C LEU A 148 -8.30 -0.63 5.67
N ALA A 149 -9.32 -1.42 5.99
CA ALA A 149 -10.57 -1.46 5.22
C ALA A 149 -11.52 -0.30 5.55
N VAL A 150 -11.40 0.31 6.72
CA VAL A 150 -12.31 1.39 7.16
C VAL A 150 -12.38 2.56 6.17
N PRO A 151 -11.27 3.10 5.64
CA PRO A 151 -11.32 4.18 4.67
C PRO A 151 -12.08 3.84 3.39
N PHE A 152 -12.05 2.59 2.93
CA PHE A 152 -12.80 2.18 1.74
C PHE A 152 -14.29 2.38 1.89
N LEU A 153 -14.84 2.17 3.09
CA LEU A 153 -16.25 2.36 3.37
C LEU A 153 -16.70 3.82 3.32
N VAL A 154 -15.78 4.75 3.53
CA VAL A 154 -16.08 6.19 3.58
C VAL A 154 -15.62 6.90 2.32
N ILE A 155 -14.40 6.65 1.87
CA ILE A 155 -13.74 7.42 0.81
C ILE A 155 -14.31 7.06 -0.58
N LEU A 156 -14.65 5.78 -0.83
CA LEU A 156 -15.23 5.41 -2.11
C LEU A 156 -16.61 6.04 -2.36
N PRO A 157 -17.57 5.98 -1.43
CA PRO A 157 -18.83 6.71 -1.58
C PRO A 157 -18.63 8.22 -1.68
N LEU A 158 -17.68 8.78 -0.92
CA LEU A 158 -17.35 10.21 -0.99
C LEU A 158 -16.87 10.60 -2.40
N TRP A 159 -15.95 9.85 -2.99
CA TRP A 159 -15.48 10.09 -4.35
C TRP A 159 -16.63 9.96 -5.38
N SER A 160 -17.53 8.99 -5.20
CA SER A 160 -18.71 8.87 -6.06
C SER A 160 -19.56 10.15 -6.07
N VAL A 161 -19.81 10.71 -4.88
CA VAL A 161 -20.57 11.97 -4.74
C VAL A 161 -19.80 13.15 -5.33
N VAL A 162 -18.52 13.28 -5.05
CA VAL A 162 -17.66 14.37 -5.52
C VAL A 162 -17.56 14.38 -7.06
N MET A 163 -17.36 13.21 -7.66
CA MET A 163 -17.30 13.08 -9.12
C MET A 163 -18.66 13.31 -9.80
N ALA A 164 -19.76 12.94 -9.14
CA ALA A 164 -21.10 13.25 -9.64
C ALA A 164 -21.40 14.77 -9.71
N GLN A 165 -20.67 15.59 -8.94
CA GLN A 165 -20.73 17.06 -8.99
C GLN A 165 -19.85 17.66 -10.10
N GLY A 166 -19.23 16.84 -10.95
CA GLY A 166 -18.42 17.29 -12.08
C GLY A 166 -16.95 17.61 -11.71
N VAL A 167 -16.47 17.21 -10.53
CA VAL A 167 -15.06 17.39 -10.17
C VAL A 167 -14.20 16.48 -11.04
N PRO A 168 -13.13 17.00 -11.67
CA PRO A 168 -12.26 16.22 -12.55
C PRO A 168 -11.62 15.04 -11.79
N MET A 169 -11.57 13.86 -12.42
CA MET A 169 -11.01 12.64 -11.81
C MET A 169 -9.53 12.81 -11.42
N MET A 170 -8.78 13.68 -12.09
CA MET A 170 -7.39 13.99 -11.75
C MET A 170 -7.21 14.57 -10.34
N THR A 171 -8.29 15.07 -9.70
CA THR A 171 -8.27 15.60 -8.32
C THR A 171 -7.90 14.55 -7.29
N ILE A 172 -7.98 13.26 -7.62
CA ILE A 172 -7.50 12.20 -6.74
C ILE A 172 -6.02 12.33 -6.40
N TYR A 173 -5.18 12.83 -7.31
CA TYR A 173 -3.74 12.93 -7.08
C TYR A 173 -3.35 14.00 -6.04
N PRO A 174 -3.83 15.26 -6.09
CA PRO A 174 -3.55 16.21 -5.02
C PRO A 174 -4.10 15.76 -3.65
N VAL A 175 -5.23 15.06 -3.60
CA VAL A 175 -5.73 14.47 -2.35
C VAL A 175 -4.81 13.34 -1.87
N ALA A 176 -4.41 12.45 -2.77
CA ALA A 176 -3.45 11.38 -2.46
C ALA A 176 -2.09 11.96 -2.02
N LEU A 177 -1.65 13.10 -2.59
CA LEU A 177 -0.44 13.80 -2.18
C LEU A 177 -0.54 14.28 -0.72
N ALA A 178 -1.68 14.86 -0.34
CA ALA A 178 -1.91 15.27 1.04
C ALA A 178 -1.89 14.08 2.01
N ILE A 179 -2.52 12.95 1.64
CA ILE A 179 -2.50 11.71 2.44
C ILE A 179 -1.08 11.14 2.52
N GLY A 180 -0.34 11.10 1.41
CA GLY A 180 1.05 10.63 1.36
C GLY A 180 1.98 11.49 2.21
N ALA A 181 1.84 12.81 2.15
CA ALA A 181 2.58 13.74 2.99
C ALA A 181 2.26 13.57 4.48
N ALA A 182 0.98 13.37 4.84
CA ALA A 182 0.58 13.05 6.21
C ALA A 182 1.20 11.72 6.67
N THR A 183 1.19 10.70 5.81
CA THR A 183 1.84 9.40 6.09
C THR A 183 3.33 9.58 6.38
N LEU A 184 4.03 10.29 5.51
CA LEU A 184 5.47 10.56 5.68
C LEU A 184 5.76 11.37 6.96
N ALA A 185 4.93 12.38 7.27
CA ALA A 185 5.05 13.16 8.50
C ALA A 185 4.85 12.31 9.76
N VAL A 186 3.87 11.40 9.76
CA VAL A 186 3.67 10.46 10.89
C VAL A 186 4.85 9.53 11.04
N ILE A 187 5.39 8.98 9.94
CA ILE A 187 6.59 8.13 9.99
C ILE A 187 7.77 8.94 10.55
N TRP A 188 7.99 10.14 10.04
CA TRP A 188 9.09 10.99 10.46
C TRP A 188 9.04 11.31 11.95
N THR A 189 7.87 11.67 12.47
CA THR A 189 7.71 12.18 13.84
C THR A 189 7.44 11.10 14.88
N ARG A 190 6.81 9.97 14.50
CA ARG A 190 6.30 8.98 15.46
C ARG A 190 6.94 7.61 15.37
N TRP A 191 7.65 7.30 14.27
CA TRP A 191 8.28 5.99 14.13
C TRP A 191 9.42 5.83 15.14
N PRO A 192 9.44 4.73 15.93
CA PRO A 192 10.50 4.51 16.92
C PRO A 192 11.88 4.45 16.27
N ASN A 193 12.85 5.10 16.89
CA ASN A 193 14.25 4.99 16.46
C ASN A 193 14.79 3.57 16.74
N ARG A 194 15.83 3.17 16.01
CA ARG A 194 16.51 1.89 16.17
C ARG A 194 16.86 1.58 17.63
N ASN A 195 17.37 2.58 18.37
CA ASN A 195 17.76 2.43 19.77
C ASN A 195 16.56 2.09 20.70
N ALA A 196 15.37 2.60 20.39
CA ALA A 196 14.16 2.28 21.14
C ALA A 196 13.63 0.85 20.90
N MET A 197 14.09 0.22 19.82
CA MET A 197 13.75 -1.17 19.45
C MET A 197 14.88 -2.16 19.75
N ALA A 198 16.01 -1.70 20.29
CA ALA A 198 17.14 -2.54 20.66
C ALA A 198 16.70 -3.66 21.61
N GLY A 199 17.01 -4.90 21.26
CA GLY A 199 16.58 -6.11 22.00
C GLY A 199 15.23 -6.70 21.58
N ARG A 200 14.40 -5.98 20.80
CA ARG A 200 13.15 -6.51 20.22
C ARG A 200 13.30 -6.88 18.75
N ASP A 201 14.16 -6.17 18.04
CA ASP A 201 14.48 -6.40 16.62
C ASP A 201 16.00 -6.54 16.51
N ALA A 202 16.49 -7.76 16.33
CA ALA A 202 17.92 -8.05 16.21
C ALA A 202 18.27 -8.30 14.74
N PRO A 203 19.41 -7.80 14.23
CA PRO A 203 19.88 -8.10 12.88
C PRO A 203 20.05 -9.61 12.67
N SER A 204 19.57 -10.15 11.56
CA SER A 204 19.66 -11.58 11.24
C SER A 204 21.08 -12.05 10.93
N GLY A 205 21.99 -11.13 10.55
CA GLY A 205 23.34 -11.45 10.10
C GLY A 205 23.43 -12.12 8.74
N LEU A 206 22.30 -12.44 8.09
CA LEU A 206 22.27 -13.07 6.77
C LEU A 206 22.68 -12.07 5.68
N SER A 207 23.52 -12.52 4.75
CA SER A 207 23.81 -11.74 3.54
C SER A 207 22.61 -11.78 2.56
N LEU A 208 22.53 -10.79 1.67
CA LEU A 208 21.46 -10.75 0.65
C LEU A 208 21.40 -12.04 -0.19
N PRO A 209 22.53 -12.60 -0.71
CA PRO A 209 22.49 -13.87 -1.44
C PRO A 209 22.02 -15.05 -0.60
N ALA A 210 22.41 -15.11 0.68
CA ALA A 210 21.97 -16.19 1.58
C ALA A 210 20.46 -16.11 1.86
N ALA A 211 19.93 -14.92 2.10
CA ALA A 211 18.50 -14.71 2.30
C ALA A 211 17.69 -15.05 1.03
N LEU A 212 18.18 -14.68 -0.16
CA LEU A 212 17.55 -15.06 -1.44
C LEU A 212 17.60 -16.57 -1.68
N ALA A 213 18.71 -17.23 -1.33
CA ALA A 213 18.83 -18.69 -1.43
C ALA A 213 17.84 -19.41 -0.50
N GLU A 214 17.59 -18.86 0.70
CA GLU A 214 16.59 -19.39 1.62
C GLU A 214 15.16 -19.28 1.07
N VAL A 215 14.83 -18.12 0.47
CA VAL A 215 13.54 -17.90 -0.23
C VAL A 215 13.36 -18.86 -1.41
N ALA A 216 14.45 -19.20 -2.11
CA ALA A 216 14.44 -20.12 -3.24
C ALA A 216 14.35 -21.62 -2.84
N THR A 217 14.32 -21.93 -1.53
CA THR A 217 14.14 -23.32 -1.08
C THR A 217 12.79 -23.86 -1.56
N PRO A 218 12.72 -25.13 -2.05
CA PRO A 218 11.51 -25.68 -2.66
C PRO A 218 10.28 -25.61 -1.74
N GLY A 219 10.46 -25.80 -0.44
CA GLY A 219 9.37 -25.75 0.54
C GLY A 219 8.79 -24.34 0.73
N LEU A 220 9.62 -23.28 0.71
CA LEU A 220 9.18 -21.91 0.83
C LEU A 220 8.65 -21.38 -0.51
N ALA A 221 9.34 -21.70 -1.60
CA ALA A 221 8.90 -21.36 -2.97
C ALA A 221 7.50 -21.91 -3.26
N LEU A 222 7.23 -23.17 -2.89
CA LEU A 222 5.91 -23.78 -3.06
C LEU A 222 4.83 -23.06 -2.25
N ARG A 223 5.13 -22.63 -1.02
CA ARG A 223 4.20 -21.85 -0.18
C ARG A 223 3.91 -20.47 -0.79
N ILE A 224 4.93 -19.81 -1.36
CA ILE A 224 4.77 -18.55 -2.06
C ILE A 224 3.92 -18.74 -3.32
N LEU A 225 4.22 -19.78 -4.12
CA LEU A 225 3.43 -20.12 -5.31
C LEU A 225 1.97 -20.47 -4.98
N ALA A 226 1.69 -21.07 -3.84
CA ALA A 226 0.32 -21.35 -3.40
C ALA A 226 -0.48 -20.07 -3.08
N LEU A 227 0.17 -18.93 -2.85
CA LEU A 227 -0.50 -17.63 -2.65
C LEU A 227 -0.78 -16.90 -3.97
N VAL A 228 -0.10 -17.27 -5.05
CA VAL A 228 -0.26 -16.63 -6.38
C VAL A 228 -1.72 -16.67 -6.89
N PRO A 229 -2.47 -17.79 -6.77
CA PRO A 229 -3.85 -17.83 -7.21
C PRO A 229 -4.74 -16.80 -6.49
N SER A 230 -4.47 -16.52 -5.22
CA SER A 230 -5.26 -15.54 -4.45
C SER A 230 -5.07 -14.11 -4.98
N VAL A 231 -3.85 -13.76 -5.38
CA VAL A 231 -3.53 -12.46 -5.98
C VAL A 231 -4.13 -12.36 -7.39
N LEU A 232 -3.97 -13.42 -8.20
CA LEU A 232 -4.56 -13.47 -9.55
C LEU A 232 -6.09 -13.35 -9.55
N VAL A 233 -6.77 -13.93 -8.56
CA VAL A 233 -8.24 -13.80 -8.42
C VAL A 233 -8.63 -12.35 -8.13
N ILE A 234 -7.88 -11.63 -7.30
CA ILE A 234 -8.14 -10.21 -7.01
C ILE A 234 -7.95 -9.37 -8.28
N ASP A 235 -6.84 -9.56 -9.01
CA ASP A 235 -6.55 -8.85 -10.25
C ASP A 235 -7.59 -9.19 -11.35
N LEU A 236 -8.06 -10.44 -11.41
CA LEU A 236 -9.09 -10.86 -12.34
C LEU A 236 -10.45 -10.22 -12.01
N ILE A 237 -10.79 -10.12 -10.73
CA ILE A 237 -12.02 -9.44 -10.29
C ILE A 237 -11.97 -7.96 -10.67
N GLU A 238 -10.83 -7.28 -10.51
CA GLU A 238 -10.66 -5.90 -10.95
C GLU A 238 -10.78 -5.77 -12.48
N ALA A 239 -10.18 -6.67 -13.25
CA ALA A 239 -10.26 -6.68 -14.70
C ALA A 239 -11.69 -6.95 -15.21
N VAL A 240 -12.45 -7.83 -14.56
CA VAL A 240 -13.85 -8.13 -14.90
C VAL A 240 -14.81 -7.00 -14.48
N ASN A 241 -14.50 -6.24 -13.44
CA ASN A 241 -15.31 -5.11 -13.01
C ASN A 241 -15.21 -3.87 -13.93
N LEU A 242 -14.22 -3.79 -14.81
CA LEU A 242 -14.08 -2.71 -15.79
C LEU A 242 -15.31 -2.56 -16.72
N PRO A 243 -15.84 -3.63 -17.37
CA PRO A 243 -17.07 -3.56 -18.17
C PRO A 243 -18.31 -3.24 -17.33
N TRP A 244 -18.32 -3.68 -16.07
CA TRP A 244 -19.43 -3.44 -15.14
C TRP A 244 -19.53 -1.97 -14.71
N SER A 245 -18.41 -1.31 -14.47
CA SER A 245 -18.35 0.12 -14.15
C SER A 245 -18.83 0.98 -15.34
N GLU A 246 -18.53 0.59 -16.58
CA GLU A 246 -19.04 1.27 -17.76
C GLU A 246 -20.56 1.12 -17.94
N GLN A 247 -21.11 -0.06 -17.66
CA GLN A 247 -22.56 -0.29 -17.69
C GLN A 247 -23.27 0.49 -16.57
N GLN A 248 -22.72 0.54 -15.38
CA GLN A 248 -23.28 1.33 -14.28
C GLN A 248 -23.24 2.84 -14.58
N LEU A 249 -22.17 3.36 -15.14
CA LEU A 249 -22.09 4.76 -15.54
C LEU A 249 -23.15 5.13 -16.59
N LYS A 250 -23.49 4.20 -17.49
CA LYS A 250 -24.61 4.37 -18.46
C LYS A 250 -25.98 4.35 -17.78
N VAL A 251 -26.17 3.50 -16.77
CA VAL A 251 -27.44 3.38 -16.00
C VAL A 251 -27.67 4.63 -15.14
N PHE A 252 -26.61 5.24 -14.57
CA PHE A 252 -26.72 6.48 -13.79
C PHE A 252 -26.73 7.77 -14.62
N GLY A 253 -26.87 7.67 -15.94
CA GLY A 253 -27.09 8.84 -16.81
C GLY A 253 -25.88 9.80 -16.95
N CYS A 254 -24.71 9.41 -16.51
CA CYS A 254 -23.48 10.14 -16.76
C CYS A 254 -23.08 10.01 -18.23
N ARG A 255 -23.60 10.90 -19.10
CA ARG A 255 -23.05 11.07 -20.46
C ARG A 255 -21.61 11.54 -20.32
N ALA A 256 -20.68 10.74 -20.83
CA ALA A 256 -19.34 11.20 -21.10
C ALA A 256 -19.42 12.28 -22.20
N ASN A 257 -19.20 13.52 -21.85
CA ASN A 257 -18.78 14.56 -22.80
C ASN A 257 -17.26 14.53 -22.86
#